data_9c800d3e6561008eb8ee5ad003c02da0
#
_entry.id   9c800d3e6561008eb8ee5ad003c02da0
#
_cell.length_a   1.000
_cell.length_b   1.000
_cell.length_c   1.000
_cell.angle_alpha   90.00
_cell.angle_beta   90.00
_cell.angle_gamma   90.00
#
_symmetry.space_group_name_H-M   'P 1'
#
loop_
_entity.id
_entity.type
_entity.pdbx_description
1 polymer ?
#
loop_
_entity_poly.entity_id
_entity_poly.type
_entity_poly.pdbx_seq_one_letter_code
_entity_poly.pdbx_strand_id
1 'polypeptide(L)'
;MRNLLLSAFALVCLLPMNAQTVNTRIYPAEKLAKVKAKADTPTYAPAIKTLMKEADKAMNLTPPSVMDKSMTASSGDKHDYMSMGPYWWPDPSKPDGLPYIRKDGLRNPELSKLDRDRLGNMAKAVTTLGIAYYFSGNEQYAKKATDFLKVWFLDAKTKLNPNLNYGQTIPGRRDGLGRGTG
;
A
#
# COMPACT_ATOMS: atom_id res chain seq x y z
N MET A 1 -16.25 -42.09 58.40
CA MET A 1 -15.96 -42.02 56.94
C MET A 1 -15.72 -40.56 56.57
N ARG A 2 -14.49 -40.19 56.43
CA ARG A 2 -14.07 -38.78 56.18
C ARG A 2 -13.66 -38.66 54.69
N ASN A 3 -14.47 -37.96 53.91
CA ASN A 3 -14.21 -37.69 52.50
C ASN A 3 -13.12 -36.61 52.38
N LEU A 4 -11.94 -36.97 51.88
CA LEU A 4 -10.90 -36.05 51.42
C LEU A 4 -11.26 -35.55 50.01
N LEU A 5 -11.62 -34.27 49.91
CA LEU A 5 -11.70 -33.57 48.64
C LEU A 5 -10.30 -33.13 48.24
N LEU A 6 -9.70 -33.78 47.24
CA LEU A 6 -8.48 -33.33 46.58
C LEU A 6 -8.84 -32.20 45.61
N SER A 7 -8.46 -30.96 45.96
CA SER A 7 -8.49 -29.81 45.03
C SER A 7 -7.24 -29.88 44.13
N ALA A 8 -7.43 -30.24 42.87
CA ALA A 8 -6.40 -30.15 41.86
C ALA A 8 -6.21 -28.68 41.47
N PHE A 9 -5.12 -28.07 41.92
CA PHE A 9 -4.67 -26.76 41.50
C PHE A 9 -4.02 -26.91 40.09
N ALA A 10 -4.75 -26.53 39.05
CA ALA A 10 -4.18 -26.48 37.70
C ALA A 10 -3.20 -25.32 37.62
N LEU A 11 -1.91 -25.62 37.66
CA LEU A 11 -0.80 -24.68 37.40
C LEU A 11 -0.79 -24.35 35.90
N VAL A 12 -1.41 -23.24 35.50
CA VAL A 12 -1.30 -22.71 34.15
C VAL A 12 0.10 -22.16 33.99
N CYS A 13 0.99 -22.94 33.35
CA CYS A 13 2.29 -22.49 32.93
C CYS A 13 2.09 -21.41 31.85
N LEU A 14 2.18 -20.13 32.23
CA LEU A 14 2.38 -19.02 31.32
C LEU A 14 3.76 -19.19 30.67
N LEU A 15 3.81 -19.89 29.54
CA LEU A 15 4.99 -19.88 28.69
C LEU A 15 5.22 -18.42 28.25
N PRO A 16 6.44 -17.89 28.37
CA PRO A 16 6.73 -16.56 27.84
C PRO A 16 6.45 -16.63 26.32
N MET A 17 5.45 -15.89 25.88
CA MET A 17 5.30 -15.61 24.44
C MET A 17 6.59 -14.94 24.00
N ASN A 18 7.47 -15.70 23.33
CA ASN A 18 8.61 -15.14 22.66
C ASN A 18 8.09 -14.02 21.76
N ALA A 19 8.33 -12.79 22.16
CA ALA A 19 8.04 -11.63 21.32
C ALA A 19 8.88 -11.82 20.05
N GLN A 20 8.20 -12.25 18.99
CA GLN A 20 8.82 -12.45 17.70
C GLN A 20 9.47 -11.12 17.31
N THR A 21 10.79 -11.10 17.20
CA THR A 21 11.53 -9.90 16.81
C THR A 21 11.10 -9.52 15.42
N VAL A 22 10.31 -8.43 15.31
CA VAL A 22 9.80 -7.94 14.03
C VAL A 22 10.98 -7.39 13.24
N ASN A 23 11.36 -8.10 12.18
CA ASN A 23 12.42 -7.63 11.28
C ASN A 23 11.81 -6.63 10.28
N THR A 24 11.95 -5.35 10.56
CA THR A 24 11.46 -4.27 9.70
C THR A 24 12.62 -3.61 8.96
N ARG A 25 12.37 -3.20 7.70
CA ARG A 25 13.36 -2.52 6.86
C ARG A 25 13.22 -0.99 6.91
N ILE A 26 12.00 -0.49 7.11
CA ILE A 26 11.68 0.94 7.03
C ILE A 26 11.65 1.57 8.43
N TYR A 27 11.03 0.89 9.38
CA TYR A 27 10.92 1.37 10.76
C TYR A 27 11.85 0.58 11.67
N PRO A 28 12.77 1.23 12.41
CA PRO A 28 13.62 0.51 13.35
C PRO A 28 12.79 -0.28 14.37
N ALA A 29 13.00 -1.59 14.44
CA ALA A 29 12.22 -2.49 15.29
C ALA A 29 12.22 -2.06 16.77
N GLU A 30 13.37 -1.58 17.26
CA GLU A 30 13.50 -1.07 18.63
C GLU A 30 12.62 0.15 18.90
N LYS A 31 12.51 1.07 17.91
CA LYS A 31 11.62 2.24 18.04
C LYS A 31 10.17 1.82 18.10
N LEU A 32 9.76 0.88 17.24
CA LEU A 32 8.40 0.33 17.25
C LEU A 32 8.08 -0.34 18.59
N ALA A 33 8.98 -1.18 19.10
CA ALA A 33 8.82 -1.84 20.39
C ALA A 33 8.72 -0.83 21.54
N LYS A 34 9.57 0.20 21.56
CA LYS A 34 9.54 1.29 22.55
C LYS A 34 8.21 2.05 22.54
N VAL A 35 7.66 2.36 21.35
CA VAL A 35 6.36 3.01 21.23
C VAL A 35 5.24 2.07 21.67
N LYS A 36 5.30 0.79 21.27
CA LYS A 36 4.29 -0.22 21.65
C LYS A 36 4.21 -0.39 23.18
N ALA A 37 5.36 -0.44 23.86
CA ALA A 37 5.42 -0.53 25.32
C ALA A 37 4.82 0.70 26.05
N LYS A 38 4.61 1.80 25.34
CA LYS A 38 4.09 3.08 25.87
C LYS A 38 2.83 3.54 25.15
N ALA A 39 2.17 2.65 24.39
CA ALA A 39 1.05 2.98 23.50
C ALA A 39 -0.10 3.69 24.23
N ASP A 40 -0.37 3.30 25.47
CA ASP A 40 -1.47 3.84 26.29
C ASP A 40 -1.12 5.13 27.06
N THR A 41 0.13 5.61 26.95
CA THR A 41 0.53 6.86 27.61
C THR A 41 -0.11 8.08 26.94
N PRO A 42 -0.32 9.20 27.66
CA PRO A 42 -0.85 10.44 27.07
C PRO A 42 -0.08 10.92 25.83
N THR A 43 1.22 10.63 25.77
CA THR A 43 2.08 11.01 24.63
C THR A 43 1.73 10.24 23.34
N TYR A 44 1.43 8.95 23.43
CA TYR A 44 1.27 8.09 22.25
C TYR A 44 -0.18 7.68 21.97
N ALA A 45 -1.03 7.60 22.98
CA ALA A 45 -2.42 7.15 22.84
C ALA A 45 -3.23 7.90 21.76
N PRO A 46 -3.11 9.23 21.58
CA PRO A 46 -3.83 9.93 20.51
C PRO A 46 -3.36 9.49 19.12
N ALA A 47 -2.07 9.27 18.92
CA ALA A 47 -1.52 8.80 17.63
C ALA A 47 -1.96 7.37 17.32
N ILE A 48 -1.94 6.48 18.32
CA ILE A 48 -2.42 5.11 18.17
C ILE A 48 -3.92 5.09 17.84
N LYS A 49 -4.73 5.90 18.53
CA LYS A 49 -6.16 6.04 18.21
C LYS A 49 -6.39 6.50 16.77
N THR A 50 -5.60 7.46 16.30
CA THR A 50 -5.67 7.93 14.90
C THR A 50 -5.29 6.82 13.93
N LEU A 51 -4.22 6.07 14.21
CA LEU A 51 -3.80 4.93 13.41
C LEU A 51 -4.92 3.89 13.26
N MET A 52 -5.56 3.50 14.37
CA MET A 52 -6.66 2.51 14.33
C MET A 52 -7.83 3.03 13.49
N LYS A 53 -8.22 4.29 13.66
CA LYS A 53 -9.26 4.92 12.84
C LYS A 53 -8.93 4.89 11.33
N GLU A 54 -7.68 5.17 10.97
CA GLU A 54 -7.26 5.12 9.56
C GLU A 54 -7.19 3.66 9.04
N ALA A 55 -6.80 2.71 9.89
CA ALA A 55 -6.82 1.30 9.55
C ALA A 55 -8.26 0.80 9.32
N ASP A 56 -9.20 1.19 10.17
CA ASP A 56 -10.63 0.85 9.99
C ASP A 56 -11.20 1.40 8.68
N LYS A 57 -10.79 2.61 8.29
CA LYS A 57 -11.14 3.13 6.96
C LYS A 57 -10.53 2.28 5.84
N ALA A 58 -9.27 1.88 5.98
CA ALA A 58 -8.58 1.05 4.99
C ALA A 58 -9.21 -0.34 4.85
N MET A 59 -9.82 -0.90 5.91
CA MET A 59 -10.57 -2.16 5.85
C MET A 59 -11.72 -2.12 4.85
N ASN A 60 -12.34 -0.95 4.67
CA ASN A 60 -13.49 -0.77 3.78
C ASN A 60 -13.10 -0.45 2.33
N LEU A 61 -11.81 -0.28 2.04
CA LEU A 61 -11.36 0.00 0.68
C LEU A 61 -11.34 -1.27 -0.17
N THR A 62 -11.77 -1.15 -1.42
CA THR A 62 -11.49 -2.18 -2.44
C THR A 62 -10.05 -2.01 -2.92
N PRO A 63 -9.21 -3.06 -2.93
CA PRO A 63 -7.87 -2.97 -3.46
C PRO A 63 -7.89 -2.57 -4.94
N PRO A 64 -7.30 -1.42 -5.32
CA PRO A 64 -7.17 -1.06 -6.72
C PRO A 64 -6.13 -1.94 -7.40
N SER A 65 -6.21 -2.07 -8.71
CA SER A 65 -5.26 -2.83 -9.53
C SER A 65 -4.65 -1.99 -10.64
N VAL A 66 -3.60 -2.51 -11.25
CA VAL A 66 -3.04 -1.94 -12.47
C VAL A 66 -4.02 -2.00 -13.64
N MET A 67 -5.04 -2.88 -13.58
CA MET A 67 -6.06 -3.02 -14.62
C MET A 67 -7.10 -1.90 -14.62
N ASP A 68 -7.15 -1.05 -13.58
CA ASP A 68 -8.19 -0.04 -13.39
C ASP A 68 -7.88 1.29 -14.10
N LYS A 69 -6.70 1.43 -14.71
CA LYS A 69 -6.36 2.64 -15.45
C LYS A 69 -7.16 2.79 -16.73
N SER A 70 -7.43 4.04 -17.11
CA SER A 70 -8.22 4.36 -18.30
C SER A 70 -7.42 4.34 -19.61
N MET A 71 -6.09 4.39 -19.53
CA MET A 71 -5.19 4.35 -20.68
C MET A 71 -4.37 3.07 -20.65
N THR A 72 -4.00 2.56 -21.82
CA THR A 72 -3.09 1.42 -21.95
C THR A 72 -1.72 1.93 -22.40
N ALA A 73 -0.65 1.34 -21.87
CA ALA A 73 0.71 1.62 -22.32
C ALA A 73 0.89 1.28 -23.82
N SER A 74 1.92 1.81 -24.46
CA SER A 74 2.18 1.55 -25.88
C SER A 74 2.49 0.08 -26.22
N SER A 75 2.79 -0.75 -25.22
CA SER A 75 2.86 -2.21 -25.35
C SER A 75 1.52 -2.87 -25.72
N GLY A 76 0.39 -2.19 -25.45
CA GLY A 76 -0.94 -2.79 -25.54
C GLY A 76 -1.32 -3.65 -24.32
N ASP A 77 -0.41 -3.87 -23.38
CA ASP A 77 -0.66 -4.69 -22.18
C ASP A 77 -1.10 -3.81 -20.99
N LYS A 78 -2.31 -4.06 -20.49
CA LYS A 78 -2.85 -3.36 -19.31
C LYS A 78 -2.14 -3.71 -18.01
N HIS A 79 -1.42 -4.82 -17.96
CA HIS A 79 -0.60 -5.19 -16.81
C HIS A 79 0.64 -4.32 -16.64
N ASP A 80 1.05 -3.60 -17.69
CA ASP A 80 2.16 -2.65 -17.58
C ASP A 80 1.76 -1.44 -16.74
N TYR A 81 2.58 -1.14 -15.74
CA TYR A 81 2.44 0.09 -14.97
C TYR A 81 2.60 1.31 -15.88
N MET A 82 1.64 2.21 -15.84
CA MET A 82 1.68 3.46 -16.61
C MET A 82 1.46 4.67 -15.72
N SER A 83 2.35 5.62 -15.80
CA SER A 83 2.15 6.97 -15.28
C SER A 83 2.65 8.00 -16.27
N MET A 84 2.24 9.25 -16.13
CA MET A 84 2.55 10.31 -17.06
C MET A 84 3.31 11.44 -16.36
N GLY A 85 4.15 12.16 -17.09
CA GLY A 85 4.79 13.38 -16.62
C GLY A 85 3.75 14.43 -16.24
N PRO A 86 3.86 15.09 -15.05
CA PRO A 86 2.77 15.88 -14.49
C PRO A 86 2.38 17.13 -15.28
N TYR A 87 3.30 17.69 -16.05
CA TYR A 87 3.11 18.95 -16.75
C TYR A 87 2.93 18.79 -18.26
N TRP A 88 2.61 17.57 -18.73
CA TRP A 88 2.40 17.27 -20.11
C TRP A 88 0.93 17.19 -20.44
N TRP A 89 0.53 17.86 -21.53
CA TRP A 89 -0.86 18.05 -21.94
C TRP A 89 -1.03 17.75 -23.41
N PRO A 90 -2.21 17.32 -23.86
CA PRO A 90 -2.51 17.25 -25.28
C PRO A 90 -2.17 18.56 -26.00
N ASP A 91 -1.59 18.45 -27.21
CA ASP A 91 -1.37 19.61 -28.07
C ASP A 91 -2.68 20.03 -28.73
N PRO A 92 -3.23 21.22 -28.41
CA PRO A 92 -4.52 21.64 -28.97
C PRO A 92 -4.47 21.93 -30.47
N SER A 93 -3.27 22.06 -31.05
CA SER A 93 -3.10 22.26 -32.49
C SER A 93 -3.16 20.97 -33.31
N LYS A 94 -3.24 19.80 -32.63
CA LYS A 94 -3.25 18.48 -33.27
C LYS A 94 -4.59 17.80 -33.04
N PRO A 95 -5.17 17.13 -34.07
CA PRO A 95 -6.46 16.43 -33.92
C PRO A 95 -6.46 15.34 -32.85
N ASP A 96 -5.32 14.64 -32.68
CA ASP A 96 -5.11 13.57 -31.68
C ASP A 96 -4.42 14.07 -30.40
N GLY A 97 -4.07 15.36 -30.34
CA GLY A 97 -3.33 15.94 -29.21
C GLY A 97 -1.86 15.50 -29.10
N LEU A 98 -1.31 14.79 -30.09
CA LEU A 98 0.02 14.20 -30.05
C LEU A 98 1.04 14.94 -30.93
N PRO A 99 2.31 15.00 -30.50
CA PRO A 99 2.84 14.65 -29.18
C PRO A 99 2.42 15.66 -28.11
N TYR A 100 2.26 15.21 -26.87
CA TYR A 100 1.96 16.13 -25.76
C TYR A 100 2.99 17.25 -25.64
N ILE A 101 2.51 18.43 -25.28
CA ILE A 101 3.30 19.64 -25.04
C ILE A 101 3.44 19.91 -23.54
N ARG A 102 4.53 20.57 -23.16
CA ARG A 102 4.80 20.92 -21.76
C ARG A 102 4.11 22.25 -21.41
N LYS A 103 3.40 22.25 -20.27
CA LYS A 103 2.81 23.44 -19.64
C LYS A 103 3.34 23.52 -18.22
N ASP A 104 4.42 24.26 -18.00
CA ASP A 104 5.05 24.35 -16.69
C ASP A 104 4.10 24.90 -15.62
N GLY A 105 4.15 24.30 -14.43
CA GLY A 105 3.30 24.65 -13.30
C GLY A 105 1.86 24.15 -13.38
N LEU A 106 1.39 23.68 -14.55
CA LEU A 106 0.03 23.19 -14.73
C LEU A 106 -0.02 21.66 -14.68
N ARG A 107 -0.41 21.11 -13.53
CA ARG A 107 -0.57 19.67 -13.35
C ARG A 107 -1.77 19.15 -14.16
N ASN A 108 -1.54 18.17 -15.01
CA ASN A 108 -2.60 17.55 -15.80
C ASN A 108 -3.50 16.67 -14.89
N PRO A 109 -4.83 16.90 -14.83
CA PRO A 109 -5.76 16.12 -14.01
C PRO A 109 -5.90 14.66 -14.46
N GLU A 110 -5.57 14.32 -15.70
CA GLU A 110 -5.64 12.95 -16.22
C GLU A 110 -4.67 11.99 -15.52
N LEU A 111 -3.65 12.53 -14.81
CA LEU A 111 -2.72 11.74 -14.00
C LEU A 111 -3.43 10.83 -12.98
N SER A 112 -4.58 11.29 -12.43
CA SER A 112 -5.37 10.51 -11.47
C SER A 112 -6.02 9.28 -12.07
N LYS A 113 -6.14 9.22 -13.39
CA LYS A 113 -6.70 8.08 -14.13
C LYS A 113 -5.67 6.96 -14.37
N LEU A 114 -4.40 7.19 -14.02
CA LEU A 114 -3.27 6.29 -14.23
C LEU A 114 -2.84 5.61 -12.92
N ASP A 115 -1.78 4.82 -12.97
CA ASP A 115 -1.43 3.90 -11.88
C ASP A 115 -0.72 4.54 -10.70
N ARG A 116 -0.10 5.73 -10.86
CA ARG A 116 0.69 6.36 -9.80
C ARG A 116 -0.08 6.52 -8.48
N ASP A 117 -1.26 7.11 -8.56
CA ASP A 117 -2.06 7.39 -7.36
C ASP A 117 -2.66 6.09 -6.80
N ARG A 118 -2.99 5.11 -7.67
CA ARG A 118 -3.46 3.78 -7.24
C ARG A 118 -2.39 3.00 -6.49
N LEU A 119 -1.16 2.97 -7.01
CA LEU A 119 -0.02 2.34 -6.35
C LEU A 119 0.29 3.04 -5.02
N GLY A 120 0.26 4.38 -4.99
CA GLY A 120 0.45 5.17 -3.78
C GLY A 120 -0.63 4.89 -2.72
N ASN A 121 -1.89 4.78 -3.13
CA ASN A 121 -3.00 4.46 -2.22
C ASN A 121 -2.88 3.03 -1.68
N MET A 122 -2.50 2.06 -2.51
CA MET A 122 -2.21 0.69 -2.09
C MET A 122 -1.08 0.68 -1.04
N ALA A 123 0.05 1.31 -1.32
CA ALA A 123 1.19 1.37 -0.41
C ALA A 123 0.81 2.01 0.94
N LYS A 124 0.03 3.09 0.91
CA LYS A 124 -0.50 3.73 2.12
C LYS A 124 -1.40 2.79 2.91
N ALA A 125 -2.34 2.11 2.25
CA ALA A 125 -3.25 1.17 2.90
C ALA A 125 -2.48 0.01 3.56
N VAL A 126 -1.56 -0.63 2.82
CA VAL A 126 -0.73 -1.73 3.33
C VAL A 126 0.10 -1.29 4.53
N THR A 127 0.74 -0.12 4.46
CA THR A 127 1.54 0.42 5.56
C THR A 127 0.68 0.68 6.80
N THR A 128 -0.46 1.34 6.62
CA THR A 128 -1.38 1.66 7.73
C THR A 128 -1.90 0.39 8.40
N LEU A 129 -2.37 -0.59 7.61
CA LEU A 129 -2.87 -1.86 8.09
C LEU A 129 -1.78 -2.69 8.78
N GLY A 130 -0.57 -2.75 8.19
CA GLY A 130 0.56 -3.47 8.77
C GLY A 130 1.00 -2.89 10.12
N ILE A 131 1.06 -1.57 10.25
CA ILE A 131 1.38 -0.91 11.51
C ILE A 131 0.25 -1.13 12.53
N ALA A 132 -1.02 -1.02 12.11
CA ALA A 132 -2.16 -1.27 12.99
C ALA A 132 -2.18 -2.72 13.50
N TYR A 133 -1.87 -3.69 12.64
CA TYR A 133 -1.68 -5.08 13.05
C TYR A 133 -0.59 -5.22 14.12
N TYR A 134 0.57 -4.59 13.90
CA TYR A 134 1.66 -4.64 14.87
C TYR A 134 1.27 -4.14 16.25
N PHE A 135 0.51 -3.04 16.34
CA PHE A 135 0.09 -2.48 17.63
C PHE A 135 -1.07 -3.24 18.27
N SER A 136 -2.06 -3.69 17.50
CA SER A 136 -3.29 -4.30 18.00
C SER A 136 -3.26 -5.81 18.11
N GLY A 137 -2.44 -6.49 17.29
CA GLY A 137 -2.51 -7.94 17.10
C GLY A 137 -3.74 -8.41 16.32
N ASN A 138 -4.55 -7.51 15.76
CA ASN A 138 -5.74 -7.89 15.01
C ASN A 138 -5.39 -8.41 13.61
N GLU A 139 -5.49 -9.72 13.43
CA GLU A 139 -5.19 -10.46 12.20
C GLU A 139 -5.98 -9.97 10.97
N GLN A 140 -7.16 -9.36 11.16
CA GLN A 140 -7.95 -8.85 10.04
C GLN A 140 -7.20 -7.74 9.29
N TYR A 141 -6.41 -6.92 9.98
CA TYR A 141 -5.57 -5.90 9.33
C TYR A 141 -4.48 -6.54 8.48
N ALA A 142 -3.81 -7.57 8.99
CA ALA A 142 -2.77 -8.29 8.23
C ALA A 142 -3.37 -8.97 6.99
N LYS A 143 -4.52 -9.62 7.15
CA LYS A 143 -5.26 -10.25 6.04
C LYS A 143 -5.60 -9.21 4.96
N LYS A 144 -6.18 -8.08 5.35
CA LYS A 144 -6.54 -7.01 4.39
C LYS A 144 -5.32 -6.43 3.69
N ALA A 145 -4.20 -6.20 4.40
CA ALA A 145 -2.95 -5.76 3.78
C ALA A 145 -2.45 -6.78 2.74
N THR A 146 -2.54 -8.06 3.06
CA THR A 146 -2.18 -9.15 2.14
C THR A 146 -3.07 -9.16 0.89
N ASP A 147 -4.38 -8.88 1.02
CA ASP A 147 -5.28 -8.81 -0.13
C ASP A 147 -4.87 -7.69 -1.10
N PHE A 148 -4.46 -6.51 -0.61
CA PHE A 148 -3.89 -5.46 -1.45
C PHE A 148 -2.63 -5.90 -2.20
N LEU A 149 -1.70 -6.57 -1.51
CA LEU A 149 -0.45 -7.06 -2.13
C LEU A 149 -0.71 -8.15 -3.16
N LYS A 150 -1.66 -9.06 -2.90
CA LYS A 150 -2.06 -10.10 -3.86
C LYS A 150 -2.56 -9.50 -5.16
N VAL A 151 -3.46 -8.50 -5.09
CA VAL A 151 -4.02 -7.83 -6.27
C VAL A 151 -2.92 -7.19 -7.11
N TRP A 152 -1.94 -6.53 -6.49
CA TRP A 152 -0.89 -5.82 -7.21
C TRP A 152 0.25 -6.70 -7.73
N PHE A 153 0.56 -7.81 -7.06
CA PHE A 153 1.82 -8.51 -7.31
C PHE A 153 1.68 -10.01 -7.57
N LEU A 154 0.57 -10.64 -7.22
CA LEU A 154 0.46 -12.10 -7.26
C LEU A 154 -0.68 -12.63 -8.14
N ASP A 155 -1.85 -12.01 -8.11
CA ASP A 155 -3.01 -12.47 -8.88
C ASP A 155 -2.77 -12.29 -10.38
N ALA A 156 -2.76 -13.38 -11.14
CA ALA A 156 -2.48 -13.37 -12.56
C ALA A 156 -3.41 -12.46 -13.38
N LYS A 157 -4.64 -12.20 -12.89
CA LYS A 157 -5.61 -11.35 -13.57
C LYS A 157 -5.40 -9.86 -13.33
N THR A 158 -4.70 -9.49 -12.25
CA THR A 158 -4.65 -8.09 -11.79
C THR A 158 -3.26 -7.59 -11.48
N LYS A 159 -2.25 -8.46 -11.38
CA LYS A 159 -0.87 -8.08 -11.03
C LYS A 159 -0.24 -7.19 -12.09
N LEU A 160 0.62 -6.30 -11.66
CA LEU A 160 1.47 -5.55 -12.59
C LEU A 160 2.61 -6.43 -13.15
N ASN A 161 3.04 -6.13 -14.36
CA ASN A 161 4.28 -6.67 -14.89
C ASN A 161 5.49 -6.12 -14.11
N PRO A 162 6.55 -6.91 -13.90
CA PRO A 162 7.68 -6.50 -13.04
C PRO A 162 8.63 -5.53 -13.75
N ASN A 163 8.08 -4.46 -14.31
CA ASN A 163 8.83 -3.38 -14.94
C ASN A 163 8.14 -2.01 -14.74
N LEU A 164 8.89 -0.93 -14.97
CA LEU A 164 8.39 0.45 -14.95
C LEU A 164 8.66 1.17 -16.28
N ASN A 165 8.71 0.43 -17.38
CA ASN A 165 9.05 0.95 -18.70
C ASN A 165 8.18 2.14 -19.12
N TYR A 166 6.94 2.20 -18.64
CA TYR A 166 5.98 3.26 -18.94
C TYR A 166 5.75 4.22 -17.75
N GLY A 167 6.70 4.25 -16.81
CA GLY A 167 6.73 5.22 -15.72
C GLY A 167 7.10 6.63 -16.21
N GLN A 168 6.25 7.62 -15.94
CA GLN A 168 6.41 9.01 -16.41
C GLN A 168 6.51 9.14 -17.93
N THR A 169 5.64 8.46 -18.67
CA THR A 169 5.53 8.59 -20.12
C THR A 169 5.15 10.01 -20.54
N ILE A 170 5.45 10.33 -21.78
CA ILE A 170 4.96 11.53 -22.47
C ILE A 170 4.30 11.04 -23.76
N PRO A 171 2.96 11.07 -23.84
CA PRO A 171 2.25 10.56 -25.02
C PRO A 171 2.76 11.17 -26.34
N GLY A 172 2.98 10.33 -27.35
CA GLY A 172 3.54 10.72 -28.65
C GLY A 172 5.06 10.96 -28.66
N ARG A 173 5.77 10.60 -27.58
CA ARG A 173 7.25 10.70 -27.51
C ARG A 173 7.85 9.36 -27.08
N ARG A 174 9.09 9.10 -27.55
CA ARG A 174 9.90 7.92 -27.14
C ARG A 174 9.15 6.59 -27.30
N ASP A 175 8.34 6.44 -28.31
CA ASP A 175 7.51 5.25 -28.56
C ASP A 175 6.66 4.82 -27.33
N GLY A 176 6.27 5.81 -26.52
CA GLY A 176 5.50 5.62 -25.30
C GLY A 176 6.31 5.22 -24.07
N LEU A 177 7.64 5.01 -24.21
CA LEU A 177 8.52 4.67 -23.09
C LEU A 177 8.61 5.81 -22.06
N GLY A 178 8.68 5.44 -20.81
CA GLY A 178 8.80 6.35 -19.69
C GLY A 178 10.19 6.98 -19.57
N ARG A 179 10.29 8.01 -18.74
CA ARG A 179 11.55 8.70 -18.44
C ARG A 179 12.46 7.90 -17.48
N GLY A 180 11.91 6.91 -16.81
CA GLY A 180 12.62 6.06 -15.86
C GLY A 180 13.21 4.78 -16.46
N THR A 181 13.14 4.60 -17.79
CA THR A 181 13.84 3.52 -18.47
C THR A 181 15.28 3.95 -18.70
N GLY A 182 16.17 3.44 -17.92
CA GLY A 182 17.61 3.58 -18.03
C GLY A 182 18.25 2.34 -17.50
#